data_3309f160e54ba272f37f38522e801530
#
_entry.id   3309f160e54ba272f37f38522e801530
#
_cell.length_a   1.000
_cell.length_b   1.000
_cell.length_c   1.000
_cell.angle_alpha   90.00
_cell.angle_beta   90.00
_cell.angle_gamma   90.00
#
_symmetry.space_group_name_H-M   'P 1'
#
loop_
_entity.id
_entity.type
_entity.pdbx_description
1 polymer ?
#
loop_
_entity_poly.entity_id
_entity_poly.type
_entity_poly.pdbx_seq_one_letter_code
_entity_poly.pdbx_strand_id
1 'polypeptide(L)'
;MNRLFHTHKDRQLIRLVKQLTGIRPGKLEIYREAMRHSSVNAGQSAKRGRHSNDNERLEFLGDAILDAVVADLLFKRYPFREEGFMTEMRTRIVSRNQLTNLAQKMGLVQYMEIHPDLLRNPHAMKVVGCNALEALIGAVYLDKGYTITHRFIARKLIDQHLDLEKIMETEISYKARLIKWAQKMQKKLIFESEAVTQGRNQKLHKVRLMLEDQELLSEINHSKKLAEELVSEKACGVLGV
;
A
#
# COMPACT_ATOMS: atom_id res chain seq x y z
N MET A 1 -30.38 -18.98 -23.14
CA MET A 1 -29.55 -17.77 -23.35
C MET A 1 -30.29 -16.59 -22.74
N ASN A 2 -30.19 -16.43 -21.38
CA ASN A 2 -30.88 -15.37 -20.62
C ASN A 2 -30.15 -14.05 -20.83
N ARG A 3 -30.72 -13.15 -21.65
CA ARG A 3 -30.41 -11.72 -21.59
C ARG A 3 -30.94 -11.20 -20.25
N LEU A 4 -30.13 -11.26 -19.21
CA LEU A 4 -30.39 -10.55 -17.96
C LEU A 4 -30.52 -9.07 -18.29
N PHE A 5 -31.74 -8.52 -18.09
CA PHE A 5 -31.98 -7.08 -18.19
C PHE A 5 -31.17 -6.39 -17.08
N HIS A 6 -30.00 -5.88 -17.42
CA HIS A 6 -29.20 -5.09 -16.49
C HIS A 6 -29.97 -3.87 -16.05
N THR A 7 -30.09 -3.68 -14.75
CA THR A 7 -30.66 -2.45 -14.15
C THR A 7 -29.80 -1.25 -14.54
N HIS A 8 -30.32 -0.04 -14.31
CA HIS A 8 -29.53 1.17 -14.52
C HIS A 8 -28.21 1.14 -13.69
N LYS A 9 -28.29 0.68 -12.43
CA LYS A 9 -27.13 0.50 -11.54
C LYS A 9 -26.12 -0.51 -12.09
N ASP A 10 -26.58 -1.61 -12.69
CA ASP A 10 -25.71 -2.61 -13.32
C ASP A 10 -24.93 -2.02 -14.48
N ARG A 11 -25.60 -1.24 -15.32
CA ARG A 11 -24.96 -0.56 -16.46
C ARG A 11 -23.91 0.46 -15.99
N GLN A 12 -24.15 1.16 -14.90
CA GLN A 12 -23.17 2.06 -14.31
C GLN A 12 -21.94 1.29 -13.79
N LEU A 13 -22.16 0.21 -13.05
CA LEU A 13 -21.07 -0.64 -12.55
C LEU A 13 -20.26 -1.27 -13.68
N ILE A 14 -20.90 -1.77 -14.75
CA ILE A 14 -20.22 -2.30 -15.94
C ILE A 14 -19.34 -1.24 -16.58
N ARG A 15 -19.84 -0.02 -16.74
CA ARG A 15 -19.05 1.09 -17.30
C ARG A 15 -17.86 1.42 -16.43
N LEU A 16 -18.09 1.52 -15.12
CA LEU A 16 -17.05 1.80 -14.13
C LEU A 16 -15.93 0.75 -14.18
N VAL A 17 -16.27 -0.53 -14.05
CA VAL A 17 -15.28 -1.61 -14.09
C VAL A 17 -14.49 -1.58 -15.39
N LYS A 18 -15.17 -1.38 -16.52
CA LYS A 18 -14.53 -1.27 -17.84
C LYS A 18 -13.58 -0.06 -17.90
N GLN A 19 -13.96 1.07 -17.33
CA GLN A 19 -13.12 2.28 -17.28
C GLN A 19 -11.86 2.04 -16.42
N LEU A 20 -12.03 1.48 -15.23
CA LEU A 20 -10.94 1.25 -14.28
C LEU A 20 -9.97 0.16 -14.76
N THR A 21 -10.50 -0.93 -15.30
CA THR A 21 -9.71 -2.13 -15.58
C THR A 21 -9.45 -2.39 -17.06
N GLY A 22 -10.22 -1.77 -17.95
CA GLY A 22 -10.27 -2.12 -19.38
C GLY A 22 -11.05 -3.42 -19.66
N ILE A 23 -11.63 -4.07 -18.64
CA ILE A 23 -12.24 -5.39 -18.69
C ILE A 23 -13.76 -5.28 -18.54
N ARG A 24 -14.52 -5.99 -19.40
CA ARG A 24 -15.95 -6.10 -19.19
C ARG A 24 -16.24 -7.16 -18.13
N PRO A 25 -16.91 -6.80 -17.01
CA PRO A 25 -17.24 -7.74 -15.96
C PRO A 25 -18.22 -8.82 -16.45
N GLY A 26 -18.02 -10.05 -15.97
CA GLY A 26 -18.93 -11.18 -16.18
C GLY A 26 -19.80 -11.45 -14.95
N LYS A 27 -19.22 -11.34 -13.75
CA LYS A 27 -19.85 -11.62 -12.47
C LYS A 27 -20.02 -10.32 -11.68
N LEU A 28 -21.10 -9.56 -11.90
CA LEU A 28 -21.29 -8.22 -11.31
C LEU A 28 -21.32 -8.18 -9.79
N GLU A 29 -21.82 -9.25 -9.14
CA GLU A 29 -21.91 -9.30 -7.67
C GLU A 29 -20.55 -9.15 -7.01
N ILE A 30 -19.50 -9.77 -7.55
CA ILE A 30 -18.15 -9.71 -7.01
C ILE A 30 -17.62 -8.27 -7.06
N TYR A 31 -17.93 -7.53 -8.11
CA TYR A 31 -17.51 -6.12 -8.22
C TYR A 31 -18.33 -5.20 -7.32
N ARG A 32 -19.60 -5.52 -7.01
CA ARG A 32 -20.37 -4.81 -5.99
C ARG A 32 -19.74 -5.00 -4.61
N GLU A 33 -19.38 -6.24 -4.29
CA GLU A 33 -18.69 -6.58 -3.05
C GLU A 33 -17.35 -5.85 -2.95
N ALA A 34 -16.54 -5.82 -4.02
CA ALA A 34 -15.28 -5.09 -4.06
C ALA A 34 -15.43 -3.58 -3.82
N MET A 35 -16.55 -2.97 -4.22
CA MET A 35 -16.82 -1.54 -4.03
C MET A 35 -17.47 -1.22 -2.68
N ARG A 36 -17.67 -2.18 -1.78
CA ARG A 36 -18.32 -1.98 -0.51
C ARG A 36 -17.33 -2.12 0.64
N HIS A 37 -17.03 -1.01 1.31
CA HIS A 37 -16.15 -1.01 2.47
C HIS A 37 -16.87 -1.59 3.70
N SER A 38 -16.13 -2.30 4.57
CA SER A 38 -16.67 -2.94 5.79
C SER A 38 -17.38 -1.97 6.73
N SER A 39 -17.02 -0.69 6.71
CA SER A 39 -17.70 0.34 7.51
C SER A 39 -19.19 0.49 7.24
N VAL A 40 -19.67 0.11 6.06
CA VAL A 40 -21.11 0.14 5.74
C VAL A 40 -21.89 -0.87 6.58
N ASN A 41 -21.23 -1.93 7.03
CA ASN A 41 -21.81 -2.96 7.88
C ASN A 41 -21.65 -2.65 9.38
N ALA A 42 -20.95 -1.58 9.75
CA ALA A 42 -20.76 -1.15 11.12
C ALA A 42 -22.12 -0.82 11.78
N GLY A 43 -22.52 -1.57 12.79
CA GLY A 43 -23.83 -1.44 13.45
C GLY A 43 -24.87 -2.49 13.05
N GLN A 44 -24.66 -3.23 11.99
CA GLN A 44 -25.42 -4.46 11.76
C GLN A 44 -24.71 -5.58 12.51
N SER A 45 -25.23 -5.95 13.67
CA SER A 45 -24.74 -7.12 14.44
C SER A 45 -24.54 -8.26 13.47
N ALA A 46 -23.31 -8.74 13.36
CA ALA A 46 -22.98 -9.89 12.54
C ALA A 46 -23.90 -11.03 12.95
N LYS A 47 -24.97 -11.26 12.20
CA LYS A 47 -25.80 -12.45 12.39
C LYS A 47 -24.86 -13.60 12.19
N ARG A 48 -24.56 -14.32 13.28
CA ARG A 48 -23.66 -15.47 13.34
C ARG A 48 -23.88 -16.34 12.10
N GLY A 49 -22.83 -16.52 11.28
CA GLY A 49 -22.81 -17.45 10.17
C GLY A 49 -23.08 -16.90 8.77
N ARG A 50 -23.34 -15.59 8.57
CA ARG A 50 -23.34 -15.00 7.23
C ARG A 50 -22.01 -14.29 6.97
N HIS A 51 -21.39 -14.60 5.84
CA HIS A 51 -20.25 -13.84 5.34
C HIS A 51 -20.61 -12.35 5.25
N SER A 52 -19.73 -11.51 5.73
CA SER A 52 -19.79 -10.06 5.52
C SER A 52 -19.82 -9.79 4.01
N ASN A 53 -20.81 -9.04 3.56
CA ASN A 53 -20.93 -8.68 2.14
C ASN A 53 -20.18 -7.36 1.87
N ASP A 54 -18.86 -7.39 2.16
CA ASP A 54 -17.91 -6.29 2.01
C ASP A 54 -16.61 -6.76 1.35
N ASN A 55 -15.68 -5.84 1.16
CA ASN A 55 -14.50 -6.07 0.35
C ASN A 55 -13.33 -6.78 1.06
N GLU A 56 -13.40 -7.05 2.38
CA GLU A 56 -12.24 -7.57 3.14
C GLU A 56 -11.69 -8.91 2.60
N ARG A 57 -12.57 -9.83 2.21
CA ARG A 57 -12.13 -11.12 1.66
C ARG A 57 -11.52 -10.99 0.27
N LEU A 58 -12.03 -10.06 -0.53
CA LEU A 58 -11.49 -9.76 -1.86
C LEU A 58 -10.17 -9.01 -1.75
N GLU A 59 -10.02 -8.11 -0.78
CA GLU A 59 -8.78 -7.44 -0.40
C GLU A 59 -7.69 -8.48 -0.10
N PHE A 60 -7.95 -9.40 0.84
CA PHE A 60 -7.02 -10.47 1.19
C PHE A 60 -6.53 -11.28 -0.02
N LEU A 61 -7.47 -11.65 -0.91
CA LEU A 61 -7.13 -12.40 -2.12
C LEU A 61 -6.35 -11.54 -3.12
N GLY A 62 -6.79 -10.29 -3.29
CA GLY A 62 -6.19 -9.37 -4.25
C GLY A 62 -4.77 -8.97 -3.90
N ASP A 63 -4.47 -8.77 -2.61
CA ASP A 63 -3.12 -8.54 -2.09
C ASP A 63 -2.16 -9.67 -2.50
N ALA A 64 -2.54 -10.92 -2.22
CA ALA A 64 -1.73 -12.09 -2.59
C ALA A 64 -1.50 -12.20 -4.11
N ILE A 65 -2.52 -11.90 -4.93
CA ILE A 65 -2.40 -11.92 -6.39
C ILE A 65 -1.52 -10.77 -6.89
N LEU A 66 -1.66 -9.58 -6.32
CA LEU A 66 -0.83 -8.42 -6.65
C LEU A 66 0.65 -8.71 -6.37
N ASP A 67 0.96 -9.24 -5.21
CA ASP A 67 2.32 -9.63 -4.81
C ASP A 67 2.93 -10.65 -5.78
N ALA A 68 2.18 -11.69 -6.14
CA ALA A 68 2.63 -12.71 -7.08
C ALA A 68 2.90 -12.14 -8.48
N VAL A 69 2.02 -11.26 -8.97
CA VAL A 69 2.17 -10.64 -10.29
C VAL A 69 3.35 -9.67 -10.31
N VAL A 70 3.51 -8.85 -9.27
CA VAL A 70 4.64 -7.91 -9.18
C VAL A 70 5.96 -8.67 -9.10
N ALA A 71 6.03 -9.78 -8.34
CA ALA A 71 7.21 -10.63 -8.28
C ALA A 71 7.57 -11.22 -9.65
N ASP A 72 6.59 -11.76 -10.39
CA ASP A 72 6.77 -12.28 -11.75
C ASP A 72 7.28 -11.20 -12.72
N LEU A 73 6.72 -10.01 -12.66
CA LEU A 73 7.13 -8.88 -13.51
C LEU A 73 8.56 -8.43 -13.21
N LEU A 74 8.93 -8.30 -11.93
CA LEU A 74 10.28 -7.90 -11.52
C LEU A 74 11.32 -8.95 -11.93
N PHE A 75 11.02 -10.23 -11.72
CA PHE A 75 11.88 -11.33 -12.10
C PHE A 75 12.19 -11.33 -13.61
N LYS A 76 11.16 -11.11 -14.44
CA LYS A 76 11.32 -11.05 -15.91
C LYS A 76 11.98 -9.77 -16.39
N ARG A 77 11.72 -8.63 -15.75
CA ARG A 77 12.23 -7.33 -16.18
C ARG A 77 13.69 -7.09 -15.78
N TYR A 78 14.13 -7.73 -14.69
CA TYR A 78 15.47 -7.53 -14.12
C TYR A 78 16.24 -8.87 -13.96
N PRO A 79 16.53 -9.59 -15.06
CA PRO A 79 17.07 -10.96 -15.01
C PRO A 79 18.47 -11.06 -14.40
N PHE A 80 19.19 -9.94 -14.28
CA PHE A 80 20.55 -9.88 -13.73
C PHE A 80 20.61 -9.27 -12.32
N ARG A 81 19.45 -8.96 -11.71
CA ARG A 81 19.40 -8.42 -10.35
C ARG A 81 19.20 -9.53 -9.32
N GLU A 82 19.83 -9.34 -8.16
CA GLU A 82 19.72 -10.26 -7.04
C GLU A 82 18.35 -10.22 -6.36
N GLU A 83 18.05 -11.25 -5.57
CA GLU A 83 16.79 -11.39 -4.81
C GLU A 83 16.50 -10.16 -3.93
N GLY A 84 17.53 -9.64 -3.23
CA GLY A 84 17.37 -8.47 -2.36
C GLY A 84 16.85 -7.22 -3.08
N PHE A 85 17.28 -6.98 -4.32
CA PHE A 85 16.76 -5.91 -5.16
C PHE A 85 15.27 -6.14 -5.51
N MET A 86 14.91 -7.35 -5.93
CA MET A 86 13.53 -7.68 -6.30
C MET A 86 12.58 -7.56 -5.10
N THR A 87 12.99 -8.02 -3.93
CA THR A 87 12.22 -7.91 -2.69
C THR A 87 12.01 -6.46 -2.28
N GLU A 88 13.04 -5.63 -2.39
CA GLU A 88 12.94 -4.21 -2.10
C GLU A 88 12.02 -3.48 -3.08
N MET A 89 12.18 -3.71 -4.38
CA MET A 89 11.32 -3.12 -5.43
C MET A 89 9.85 -3.55 -5.25
N ARG A 90 9.59 -4.84 -4.97
CA ARG A 90 8.25 -5.31 -4.68
C ARG A 90 7.65 -4.54 -3.51
N THR A 91 8.35 -4.48 -2.38
CA THR A 91 7.88 -3.76 -1.17
C THR A 91 7.52 -2.29 -1.46
N ARG A 92 8.30 -1.62 -2.31
CA ARG A 92 8.03 -0.23 -2.70
C ARG A 92 6.78 -0.12 -3.58
N ILE A 93 6.65 -1.00 -4.59
CA ILE A 93 5.54 -1.00 -5.54
C ILE A 93 4.22 -1.30 -4.83
N VAL A 94 4.18 -2.31 -3.96
CA VAL A 94 2.96 -2.71 -3.23
C VAL A 94 2.78 -2.00 -1.90
N SER A 95 3.61 -0.99 -1.61
CA SER A 95 3.45 -0.22 -0.38
C SER A 95 2.08 0.45 -0.31
N ARG A 96 1.51 0.50 0.89
CA ARG A 96 0.19 1.14 1.13
C ARG A 96 0.10 2.55 0.56
N ASN A 97 1.16 3.35 0.68
CA ASN A 97 1.20 4.71 0.10
C ASN A 97 1.10 4.67 -1.42
N GLN A 98 1.81 3.77 -2.06
CA GLN A 98 1.82 3.64 -3.51
C GLN A 98 0.46 3.15 -4.03
N LEU A 99 -0.13 2.13 -3.40
CA LEU A 99 -1.45 1.63 -3.77
C LEU A 99 -2.56 2.66 -3.53
N THR A 100 -2.47 3.44 -2.43
CA THR A 100 -3.38 4.57 -2.19
C THR A 100 -3.29 5.62 -3.31
N ASN A 101 -2.08 6.00 -3.71
CA ASN A 101 -1.86 6.95 -4.80
C ASN A 101 -2.41 6.41 -6.14
N LEU A 102 -2.24 5.12 -6.41
CA LEU A 102 -2.82 4.45 -7.58
C LEU A 102 -4.34 4.50 -7.56
N ALA A 103 -4.96 4.12 -6.45
CA ALA A 103 -6.41 4.17 -6.29
C ALA A 103 -6.98 5.58 -6.50
N GLN A 104 -6.26 6.62 -6.02
CA GLN A 104 -6.63 8.02 -6.23
C GLN A 104 -6.50 8.44 -7.69
N LYS A 105 -5.37 8.13 -8.34
CA LYS A 105 -5.15 8.43 -9.78
C LYS A 105 -6.19 7.76 -10.68
N MET A 106 -6.61 6.56 -10.33
CA MET A 106 -7.67 5.85 -11.04
C MET A 106 -9.07 6.40 -10.74
N GLY A 107 -9.24 7.23 -9.71
CA GLY A 107 -10.53 7.72 -9.25
C GLY A 107 -11.40 6.63 -8.60
N LEU A 108 -10.79 5.54 -8.11
CA LEU A 108 -11.51 4.39 -7.57
C LEU A 108 -12.32 4.73 -6.33
N VAL A 109 -11.76 5.53 -5.43
CA VAL A 109 -12.35 5.84 -4.11
C VAL A 109 -13.72 6.52 -4.22
N GLN A 110 -13.95 7.32 -5.25
CA GLN A 110 -15.23 8.04 -5.45
C GLN A 110 -16.42 7.10 -5.73
N TYR A 111 -16.16 5.84 -6.06
CA TYR A 111 -17.18 4.84 -6.35
C TYR A 111 -17.41 3.86 -5.21
N MET A 112 -16.66 4.00 -4.11
CA MET A 112 -16.79 3.14 -2.95
C MET A 112 -18.04 3.47 -2.13
N GLU A 113 -18.75 2.44 -1.70
CA GLU A 113 -19.76 2.56 -0.64
C GLU A 113 -19.02 2.61 0.71
N ILE A 114 -19.09 3.75 1.39
CA ILE A 114 -18.35 4.03 2.63
C ILE A 114 -19.30 4.67 3.63
N HIS A 115 -19.15 4.34 4.92
CA HIS A 115 -19.93 5.03 5.96
C HIS A 115 -19.53 6.52 6.03
N PRO A 116 -20.50 7.46 6.13
CA PRO A 116 -20.23 8.90 6.10
C PRO A 116 -19.19 9.39 7.12
N ASP A 117 -19.09 8.75 8.28
CA ASP A 117 -18.13 9.13 9.33
C ASP A 117 -16.67 8.92 8.90
N LEU A 118 -16.39 7.91 8.07
CA LEU A 118 -15.05 7.71 7.54
C LEU A 118 -14.63 8.78 6.53
N LEU A 119 -15.57 9.36 5.79
CA LEU A 119 -15.28 10.40 4.79
C LEU A 119 -14.63 11.65 5.41
N ARG A 120 -14.85 11.87 6.70
CA ARG A 120 -14.28 13.01 7.45
C ARG A 120 -12.85 12.76 7.94
N ASN A 121 -12.34 11.53 7.81
CA ASN A 121 -11.00 11.16 8.28
C ASN A 121 -10.06 10.90 7.09
N PRO A 122 -9.14 11.85 6.75
CA PRO A 122 -8.24 11.69 5.61
C PRO A 122 -7.30 10.48 5.73
N HIS A 123 -6.93 10.08 6.95
CA HIS A 123 -6.08 8.92 7.18
C HIS A 123 -6.85 7.62 6.89
N ALA A 124 -8.08 7.50 7.35
CA ALA A 124 -8.95 6.36 7.05
C ALA A 124 -9.20 6.25 5.54
N MET A 125 -9.41 7.37 4.85
CA MET A 125 -9.63 7.38 3.39
C MET A 125 -8.42 6.89 2.59
N LYS A 126 -7.19 7.07 3.10
CA LYS A 126 -6.01 6.45 2.48
C LYS A 126 -6.04 4.93 2.57
N VAL A 127 -6.42 4.39 3.72
CA VAL A 127 -6.56 2.94 3.91
C VAL A 127 -7.64 2.37 3.00
N VAL A 128 -8.81 3.04 2.93
CA VAL A 128 -9.91 2.66 2.03
C VAL A 128 -9.44 2.56 0.58
N GLY A 129 -8.61 3.50 0.12
CA GLY A 129 -8.10 3.49 -1.27
C GLY A 129 -7.23 2.28 -1.58
N CYS A 130 -6.31 1.92 -0.68
CA CYS A 130 -5.48 0.73 -0.79
C CYS A 130 -6.33 -0.54 -0.86
N ASN A 131 -7.15 -0.75 0.16
CA ASN A 131 -8.00 -1.94 0.30
C ASN A 131 -8.98 -2.10 -0.89
N ALA A 132 -9.53 -0.98 -1.40
CA ALA A 132 -10.39 -1.00 -2.58
C ALA A 132 -9.66 -1.47 -3.84
N LEU A 133 -8.40 -1.07 -4.03
CA LEU A 133 -7.61 -1.49 -5.18
C LEU A 133 -7.29 -2.97 -5.11
N GLU A 134 -6.88 -3.47 -3.95
CA GLU A 134 -6.64 -4.89 -3.72
C GLU A 134 -7.92 -5.70 -3.93
N ALA A 135 -9.06 -5.25 -3.39
CA ALA A 135 -10.34 -5.91 -3.59
C ALA A 135 -10.78 -5.93 -5.07
N LEU A 136 -10.52 -4.85 -5.82
CA LEU A 136 -10.77 -4.84 -7.27
C LEU A 136 -9.92 -5.86 -8.01
N ILE A 137 -8.64 -6.01 -7.62
CA ILE A 137 -7.75 -7.05 -8.18
C ILE A 137 -8.30 -8.45 -7.88
N GLY A 138 -8.71 -8.70 -6.64
CA GLY A 138 -9.35 -9.96 -6.23
C GLY A 138 -10.62 -10.25 -7.03
N ALA A 139 -11.46 -9.25 -7.26
CA ALA A 139 -12.66 -9.37 -8.08
C ALA A 139 -12.36 -9.72 -9.55
N VAL A 140 -11.38 -9.04 -10.15
CA VAL A 140 -10.92 -9.35 -11.52
C VAL A 140 -10.40 -10.79 -11.61
N TYR A 141 -9.64 -11.22 -10.60
CA TYR A 141 -9.11 -12.58 -10.55
C TYR A 141 -10.22 -13.64 -10.49
N LEU A 142 -11.22 -13.48 -9.65
CA LEU A 142 -12.33 -14.42 -9.52
C LEU A 142 -13.26 -14.42 -10.75
N ASP A 143 -13.34 -13.31 -11.48
CA ASP A 143 -14.16 -13.21 -12.69
C ASP A 143 -13.44 -13.69 -13.95
N LYS A 144 -12.14 -13.41 -14.08
CA LYS A 144 -11.39 -13.58 -15.34
C LYS A 144 -10.16 -14.50 -15.25
N GLY A 145 -9.78 -14.90 -14.06
CA GLY A 145 -8.59 -15.74 -13.83
C GLY A 145 -7.27 -14.99 -13.91
N TYR A 146 -6.18 -15.72 -13.66
CA TYR A 146 -4.84 -15.16 -13.46
C TYR A 146 -4.32 -14.37 -14.67
N THR A 147 -4.40 -14.93 -15.87
CA THR A 147 -3.80 -14.32 -17.08
C THR A 147 -4.35 -12.92 -17.38
N ILE A 148 -5.66 -12.72 -17.20
CA ILE A 148 -6.30 -11.42 -17.44
C ILE A 148 -5.96 -10.46 -16.30
N THR A 149 -5.94 -10.93 -15.06
CA THR A 149 -5.55 -10.12 -13.89
C THR A 149 -4.09 -9.69 -13.98
N HIS A 150 -3.18 -10.59 -14.35
CA HIS A 150 -1.78 -10.26 -14.61
C HIS A 150 -1.65 -9.13 -15.64
N ARG A 151 -2.37 -9.24 -16.77
CA ARG A 151 -2.36 -8.18 -17.80
C ARG A 151 -2.93 -6.86 -17.31
N PHE A 152 -3.97 -6.89 -16.49
CA PHE A 152 -4.54 -5.71 -15.85
C PHE A 152 -3.52 -5.03 -14.94
N ILE A 153 -2.89 -5.78 -14.03
CA ILE A 153 -1.88 -5.25 -13.10
C ILE A 153 -0.69 -4.69 -13.90
N ALA A 154 -0.12 -5.47 -14.81
CA ALA A 154 1.05 -5.08 -15.57
C ALA A 154 0.81 -3.80 -16.38
N ARG A 155 -0.23 -3.78 -17.23
CA ARG A 155 -0.43 -2.71 -18.20
C ARG A 155 -1.17 -1.51 -17.63
N LYS A 156 -2.21 -1.75 -16.78
CA LYS A 156 -3.07 -0.66 -16.29
C LYS A 156 -2.59 -0.08 -14.97
N LEU A 157 -2.02 -0.88 -14.08
CA LEU A 157 -1.54 -0.36 -12.80
C LEU A 157 -0.07 0.05 -12.89
N ILE A 158 0.80 -0.81 -13.39
CA ILE A 158 2.24 -0.57 -13.39
C ILE A 158 2.63 0.34 -14.57
N ASP A 159 2.48 -0.11 -15.82
CA ASP A 159 3.02 0.63 -16.98
C ASP A 159 2.35 1.99 -17.18
N GLN A 160 1.07 2.17 -16.82
CA GLN A 160 0.37 3.46 -17.02
C GLN A 160 0.56 4.45 -15.86
N HIS A 161 0.79 3.98 -14.64
CA HIS A 161 0.73 4.84 -13.46
C HIS A 161 2.01 4.88 -12.65
N LEU A 162 2.93 3.92 -12.83
CA LEU A 162 4.18 3.85 -12.07
C LEU A 162 5.37 4.09 -12.99
N ASP A 163 6.26 4.91 -12.50
CA ASP A 163 7.60 5.07 -13.04
C ASP A 163 8.55 4.21 -12.20
N LEU A 164 8.89 3.03 -12.71
CA LEU A 164 9.74 2.09 -11.99
C LEU A 164 11.17 2.60 -11.82
N GLU A 165 11.67 3.42 -12.75
CA GLU A 165 12.99 4.03 -12.63
C GLU A 165 13.01 5.03 -11.49
N LYS A 166 11.99 5.88 -11.42
CA LYS A 166 11.80 6.79 -10.29
C LYS A 166 11.60 6.09 -8.96
N ILE A 167 10.91 4.93 -8.94
CA ILE A 167 10.77 4.11 -7.73
C ILE A 167 12.13 3.53 -7.32
N MET A 168 12.97 3.13 -8.28
CA MET A 168 14.35 2.70 -7.99
C MET A 168 15.21 3.82 -7.42
N GLU A 169 15.09 5.02 -8.00
CA GLU A 169 15.86 6.20 -7.58
C GLU A 169 15.38 6.80 -6.27
N THR A 170 14.13 6.51 -5.85
CA THR A 170 13.63 6.98 -4.55
C THR A 170 14.54 6.40 -3.47
N GLU A 171 15.32 7.27 -2.86
CA GLU A 171 16.30 6.89 -1.84
C GLU A 171 15.63 6.05 -0.75
N ILE A 172 16.30 4.95 -0.43
CA ILE A 172 16.00 4.22 0.80
C ILE A 172 16.18 5.23 1.91
N SER A 173 15.18 5.39 2.80
CA SER A 173 15.32 6.28 3.94
C SER A 173 16.67 6.00 4.62
N TYR A 174 17.37 7.04 5.02
CA TYR A 174 18.66 6.90 5.67
C TYR A 174 18.59 5.93 6.85
N LYS A 175 17.46 5.92 7.56
CA LYS A 175 17.19 4.94 8.62
C LYS A 175 17.20 3.50 8.11
N ALA A 176 16.51 3.20 7.02
CA ALA A 176 16.48 1.85 6.45
C ALA A 176 17.86 1.44 5.91
N ARG A 177 18.56 2.37 5.28
CA ARG A 177 19.94 2.18 4.79
C ARG A 177 20.91 1.84 5.93
N LEU A 178 20.82 2.59 7.03
CA LEU A 178 21.65 2.38 8.20
C LEU A 178 21.34 1.07 8.93
N ILE A 179 20.05 0.70 9.07
CA ILE A 179 19.65 -0.59 9.64
C ILE A 179 20.21 -1.75 8.80
N LYS A 180 20.09 -1.69 7.47
CA LYS A 180 20.59 -2.71 6.55
C LYS A 180 22.13 -2.85 6.63
N TRP A 181 22.82 -1.72 6.73
CA TRP A 181 24.27 -1.69 6.95
C TRP A 181 24.66 -2.36 8.28
N ALA A 182 23.98 -2.00 9.38
CA ALA A 182 24.25 -2.57 10.70
C ALA A 182 24.03 -4.10 10.72
N GLN A 183 22.95 -4.57 10.09
CA GLN A 183 22.67 -6.00 9.91
C GLN A 183 23.79 -6.71 9.12
N LYS A 184 24.25 -6.12 8.00
CA LYS A 184 25.35 -6.66 7.19
C LYS A 184 26.66 -6.73 7.97
N MET A 185 26.91 -5.73 8.81
CA MET A 185 28.11 -5.67 9.65
C MET A 185 27.97 -6.43 10.98
N GLN A 186 26.80 -7.07 11.21
CA GLN A 186 26.48 -7.77 12.47
C GLN A 186 26.61 -6.87 13.70
N LYS A 187 26.34 -5.58 13.55
CA LYS A 187 26.39 -4.58 14.64
C LYS A 187 25.02 -4.32 15.21
N LYS A 188 24.97 -4.16 16.53
CA LYS A 188 23.74 -3.79 17.25
C LYS A 188 23.47 -2.30 17.08
N LEU A 189 22.32 -1.96 16.47
CA LEU A 189 21.87 -0.59 16.24
C LEU A 189 20.54 -0.35 16.95
N ILE A 190 20.47 0.66 17.82
CA ILE A 190 19.25 0.97 18.57
C ILE A 190 18.93 2.45 18.42
N PHE A 191 17.65 2.75 18.20
CA PHE A 191 17.11 4.11 18.24
C PHE A 191 16.36 4.30 19.56
N GLU A 192 16.92 5.06 20.48
CA GLU A 192 16.27 5.44 21.72
C GLU A 192 15.57 6.79 21.54
N SER A 193 14.31 6.88 21.95
CA SER A 193 13.56 8.13 21.83
C SER A 193 12.97 8.55 23.17
N GLU A 194 13.17 9.81 23.52
CA GLU A 194 12.58 10.44 24.69
C GLU A 194 11.83 11.72 24.30
N ALA A 195 10.74 12.01 25.01
CA ALA A 195 10.05 13.29 24.86
C ALA A 195 10.79 14.34 25.69
N VAL A 196 11.16 15.44 25.02
CA VAL A 196 11.80 16.61 25.71
C VAL A 196 10.90 17.83 25.54
N THR A 197 10.84 18.67 26.54
CA THR A 197 10.08 19.93 26.50
C THR A 197 11.05 21.09 26.35
N GLN A 198 10.89 21.88 25.30
CA GLN A 198 11.70 23.09 25.09
C GLN A 198 10.82 24.33 25.20
N GLY A 199 11.19 25.28 26.06
CA GLY A 199 10.43 26.52 26.27
C GLY A 199 9.04 26.32 26.87
N ARG A 200 8.14 27.28 26.60
CA ARG A 200 6.76 27.24 27.12
C ARG A 200 5.91 26.23 26.34
N ASN A 201 5.99 24.92 26.68
CA ASN A 201 5.09 23.85 26.21
C ASN A 201 5.33 23.27 24.81
N GLN A 202 6.49 23.38 24.18
CA GLN A 202 6.77 22.73 22.93
C GLN A 202 7.28 21.30 23.13
N LYS A 203 6.46 20.29 22.83
CA LYS A 203 6.85 18.88 22.88
C LYS A 203 7.74 18.55 21.68
N LEU A 204 8.95 18.10 21.93
CA LEU A 204 9.92 17.63 20.96
C LEU A 204 10.28 16.18 21.25
N HIS A 205 10.83 15.51 20.26
CA HIS A 205 11.37 14.17 20.39
C HIS A 205 12.89 14.24 20.21
N LYS A 206 13.63 13.85 21.22
CA LYS A 206 15.06 13.59 21.11
C LYS A 206 15.25 12.11 20.77
N VAL A 207 15.98 11.84 19.69
CA VAL A 207 16.35 10.48 19.28
C VAL A 207 17.86 10.35 19.40
N ARG A 208 18.30 9.34 20.16
CA ARG A 208 19.69 8.91 20.26
C ARG A 208 19.90 7.66 19.43
N LEU A 209 20.93 7.67 18.64
CA LEU A 209 21.35 6.50 17.86
C LEU A 209 22.51 5.82 18.58
N MET A 210 22.24 4.62 19.04
CA MET A 210 23.23 3.78 19.73
C MET A 210 23.80 2.76 18.72
N LEU A 211 25.13 2.72 18.60
CA LEU A 211 25.84 1.68 17.85
C LEU A 211 26.65 0.86 18.85
N GLU A 212 26.43 -0.45 18.89
CA GLU A 212 26.83 -1.30 19.99
C GLU A 212 26.26 -0.74 21.31
N ASP A 213 26.96 -0.40 22.29
CA ASP A 213 26.43 0.19 23.51
C ASP A 213 26.91 1.66 23.70
N GLN A 214 27.31 2.33 22.60
CA GLN A 214 27.78 3.71 22.60
C GLN A 214 26.84 4.62 21.81
N GLU A 215 26.56 5.83 22.33
CA GLU A 215 25.84 6.86 21.59
C GLU A 215 26.72 7.37 20.44
N LEU A 216 26.27 7.16 19.22
CA LEU A 216 26.94 7.65 18.02
C LEU A 216 26.55 9.10 17.73
N LEU A 217 25.24 9.38 17.73
CA LEU A 217 24.66 10.71 17.43
C LEU A 217 23.32 10.86 18.11
N SER A 218 22.86 12.11 18.26
CA SER A 218 21.48 12.41 18.68
C SER A 218 20.90 13.61 17.93
N GLU A 219 19.57 13.59 17.71
CA GLU A 219 18.83 14.65 17.06
C GLU A 219 17.51 14.94 17.79
N ILE A 220 17.06 16.20 17.68
CA ILE A 220 15.80 16.66 18.27
C ILE A 220 14.91 17.21 17.17
N ASN A 221 13.63 16.79 17.16
CA ASN A 221 12.66 17.31 16.22
C ASN A 221 11.23 17.26 16.78
N HIS A 222 10.29 17.99 16.18
CA HIS A 222 8.87 17.94 16.51
C HIS A 222 8.22 16.58 16.22
N SER A 223 8.77 15.83 15.26
CA SER A 223 8.33 14.49 14.89
C SER A 223 9.42 13.47 15.20
N LYS A 224 9.07 12.42 15.96
CA LYS A 224 9.97 11.29 16.23
C LYS A 224 10.51 10.70 14.91
N LYS A 225 9.66 10.50 13.90
CA LYS A 225 10.06 9.96 12.61
C LYS A 225 11.08 10.84 11.90
N LEU A 226 10.93 12.14 11.96
CA LEU A 226 11.86 13.08 11.34
C LEU A 226 13.19 13.13 12.10
N ALA A 227 13.16 13.07 13.43
CA ALA A 227 14.39 12.97 14.25
C ALA A 227 15.16 11.68 13.94
N GLU A 228 14.47 10.54 13.80
CA GLU A 228 15.08 9.25 13.41
C GLU A 228 15.70 9.33 12.02
N GLU A 229 15.08 10.00 11.06
CA GLU A 229 15.62 10.15 9.71
C GLU A 229 16.85 11.06 9.70
N LEU A 230 16.80 12.20 10.37
CA LEU A 230 17.92 13.15 10.46
C LEU A 230 19.16 12.56 11.17
N VAL A 231 18.95 11.84 12.27
CA VAL A 231 20.07 11.18 12.95
C VAL A 231 20.68 10.08 12.09
N SER A 232 19.85 9.40 11.30
CA SER A 232 20.30 8.36 10.37
C SER A 232 21.07 8.93 9.18
N GLU A 233 20.64 10.05 8.63
CA GLU A 233 21.34 10.77 7.55
C GLU A 233 22.75 11.16 7.99
N LYS A 234 22.86 11.81 9.16
CA LYS A 234 24.17 12.18 9.73
C LYS A 234 25.04 10.97 10.00
N ALA A 235 24.46 9.88 10.55
CA ALA A 235 25.18 8.65 10.82
C ALA A 235 25.69 7.96 9.55
N CYS A 236 24.90 7.95 8.48
CA CYS A 236 25.35 7.45 7.18
C CYS A 236 26.57 8.24 6.68
N GLY A 237 26.56 9.57 6.83
CA GLY A 237 27.71 10.42 6.47
C GLY A 237 28.96 10.11 7.29
N VAL A 238 28.81 9.89 8.62
CA VAL A 238 29.95 9.58 9.52
C VAL A 238 30.50 8.15 9.26
N LEU A 239 29.63 7.20 8.94
CA LEU A 239 30.02 5.79 8.74
C LEU A 239 30.40 5.48 7.30
N GLY A 240 30.24 6.42 6.37
CA GLY A 240 30.54 6.23 4.94
C GLY A 240 29.58 5.23 4.24
N VAL A 241 28.31 5.23 4.64
CA VAL A 241 27.29 4.26 4.21
C VAL A 241 26.29 4.88 3.26
#